data_b2167b77bdb8e4218a7723e8102d87c8
#
_entry.id   b2167b77bdb8e4218a7723e8102d87c8
#
_cell.length_a   1.000
_cell.length_b   1.000
_cell.length_c   1.000
_cell.angle_alpha   90.00
_cell.angle_beta   90.00
_cell.angle_gamma   90.00
#
_symmetry.space_group_name_H-M   'P 1'
#
loop_
_entity.id
_entity.type
_entity.pdbx_description
1 polymer ?
#
loop_
_entity_poly.entity_id
_entity_poly.type
_entity_poly.pdbx_seq_one_letter_code
_entity_poly.pdbx_strand_id
1 'polypeptide(L)'
;MSMRDNLDISAYLVLGPETTLGRPVGDIVAQALAAGFTIIQVRSKVCGARELMACAEEAARAIAAAGAQDRVPLLIDDRLDVALAARDADVKVDGVHVGQSDVPVETCRRYLGEDAIVGLSARAHEMRDYIATADMSLVDYLGVGPLHETATKPDCGMDDDGRVITRSLEELADLRRISPKPIVVGGGVKAADIPALAKTGVDGFFVVSAVCAAEDPRAAAAELVDAWRANAYVTGDGPAVTFG
;
A
#
# COMPACT_ATOMS: atom_id res chain seq x y z
N MET A 1 5.94 0.93 -21.46
CA MET A 1 5.33 1.76 -20.41
C MET A 1 5.51 0.99 -19.13
N SER A 2 6.20 1.52 -18.15
CA SER A 2 6.49 0.79 -16.91
C SER A 2 5.25 0.73 -16.00
N MET A 3 5.23 -0.21 -15.06
CA MET A 3 4.18 -0.27 -14.01
C MET A 3 4.14 1.03 -13.20
N ARG A 4 5.30 1.68 -13.05
CA ARG A 4 5.46 2.97 -12.38
C ARG A 4 4.66 4.08 -13.04
N ASP A 5 4.62 4.11 -14.39
CA ASP A 5 3.94 5.16 -15.17
C ASP A 5 2.42 5.08 -15.06
N ASN A 6 1.88 3.89 -14.76
CA ASN A 6 0.44 3.60 -14.67
C ASN A 6 0.03 3.10 -13.28
N LEU A 7 0.70 3.59 -12.24
CA LEU A 7 0.47 3.14 -10.87
C LEU A 7 -0.92 3.56 -10.37
N ASP A 8 -1.78 2.56 -10.17
CA ASP A 8 -3.08 2.72 -9.51
C ASP A 8 -2.98 2.27 -8.05
N ILE A 9 -3.08 3.23 -7.12
CA ILE A 9 -3.02 2.98 -5.67
C ILE A 9 -4.39 3.06 -5.00
N SER A 10 -5.48 3.04 -5.76
CA SER A 10 -6.83 3.28 -5.27
C SER A 10 -7.29 2.25 -4.22
N ALA A 11 -6.93 0.98 -4.40
CA ALA A 11 -7.26 -0.09 -3.47
C ALA A 11 -6.04 -0.98 -3.20
N TYR A 12 -5.45 -0.84 -2.03
CA TYR A 12 -4.14 -1.39 -1.69
C TYR A 12 -4.25 -2.42 -0.56
N LEU A 13 -3.87 -3.67 -0.84
CA LEU A 13 -3.80 -4.73 0.15
C LEU A 13 -2.38 -4.89 0.68
N VAL A 14 -2.23 -4.85 2.00
CA VAL A 14 -1.00 -5.22 2.71
C VAL A 14 -1.26 -6.49 3.49
N LEU A 15 -0.41 -7.53 3.29
CA LEU A 15 -0.59 -8.81 3.96
C LEU A 15 0.74 -9.54 4.20
N GLY A 16 0.72 -10.47 5.13
CA GLY A 16 1.80 -11.37 5.44
C GLY A 16 1.29 -12.61 6.17
N PRO A 17 2.12 -13.60 6.43
CA PRO A 17 1.67 -14.88 7.00
C PRO A 17 0.99 -14.71 8.36
N GLU A 18 1.43 -13.73 9.17
CA GLU A 18 0.85 -13.43 10.48
C GLU A 18 -0.53 -12.78 10.41
N THR A 19 -0.93 -12.23 9.27
CA THR A 19 -2.20 -11.48 9.12
C THR A 19 -3.33 -12.30 8.50
N THR A 20 -3.02 -13.44 7.88
CA THR A 20 -3.98 -14.24 7.10
C THR A 20 -4.73 -15.30 7.92
N LEU A 21 -4.50 -15.38 9.23
CA LEU A 21 -5.09 -16.38 10.13
C LEU A 21 -4.82 -17.83 9.66
N GLY A 22 -3.62 -18.10 9.16
CA GLY A 22 -3.20 -19.40 8.68
C GLY A 22 -3.68 -19.78 7.28
N ARG A 23 -4.36 -18.85 6.58
CA ARG A 23 -4.72 -19.05 5.16
C ARG A 23 -3.51 -18.76 4.27
N PRO A 24 -3.35 -19.46 3.12
CA PRO A 24 -2.30 -19.13 2.16
C PRO A 24 -2.39 -17.66 1.71
N VAL A 25 -1.23 -17.00 1.60
CA VAL A 25 -1.14 -15.61 1.13
C VAL A 25 -1.75 -15.47 -0.27
N GLY A 26 -1.45 -16.43 -1.16
CA GLY A 26 -1.98 -16.45 -2.53
C GLY A 26 -3.50 -16.50 -2.61
N ASP A 27 -4.17 -17.20 -1.68
CA ASP A 27 -5.63 -17.31 -1.66
C ASP A 27 -6.29 -15.98 -1.30
N ILE A 28 -5.72 -15.24 -0.34
CA ILE A 28 -6.20 -13.90 0.02
C ILE A 28 -5.96 -12.91 -1.12
N VAL A 29 -4.78 -12.96 -1.75
CA VAL A 29 -4.46 -12.13 -2.92
C VAL A 29 -5.45 -12.39 -4.06
N ALA A 30 -5.73 -13.66 -4.40
CA ALA A 30 -6.69 -13.99 -5.46
C ALA A 30 -8.09 -13.43 -5.19
N GLN A 31 -8.57 -13.50 -3.95
CA GLN A 31 -9.86 -12.97 -3.55
C GLN A 31 -9.90 -11.43 -3.62
N ALA A 32 -8.85 -10.76 -3.18
CA ALA A 32 -8.73 -9.29 -3.27
C ALA A 32 -8.67 -8.81 -4.73
N LEU A 33 -7.91 -9.49 -5.59
CA LEU A 33 -7.85 -9.19 -7.02
C LEU A 33 -9.21 -9.35 -7.70
N ALA A 34 -9.95 -10.42 -7.36
CA ALA A 34 -11.29 -10.65 -7.89
C ALA A 34 -12.30 -9.56 -7.45
N ALA A 35 -12.05 -8.88 -6.32
CA ALA A 35 -12.82 -7.74 -5.83
C ALA A 35 -12.36 -6.40 -6.45
N GLY A 36 -11.19 -6.35 -7.07
CA GLY A 36 -10.68 -5.16 -7.76
C GLY A 36 -9.59 -4.39 -7.00
N PHE A 37 -8.86 -5.03 -6.10
CA PHE A 37 -7.64 -4.44 -5.54
C PHE A 37 -6.59 -4.22 -6.62
N THR A 38 -5.90 -3.09 -6.55
CA THR A 38 -5.04 -2.58 -7.62
C THR A 38 -3.55 -2.70 -7.31
N ILE A 39 -3.18 -2.95 -6.05
CA ILE A 39 -1.79 -3.08 -5.62
C ILE A 39 -1.70 -4.05 -4.42
N ILE A 40 -0.66 -4.87 -4.40
CA ILE A 40 -0.40 -5.86 -3.35
C ILE A 40 0.96 -5.59 -2.72
N GLN A 41 1.03 -5.59 -1.38
CA GLN A 41 2.28 -5.52 -0.62
C GLN A 41 2.40 -6.72 0.31
N VAL A 42 3.48 -7.48 0.16
CA VAL A 42 3.84 -8.53 1.11
C VAL A 42 4.68 -7.93 2.24
N ARG A 43 4.19 -8.07 3.46
CA ARG A 43 4.76 -7.48 4.67
C ARG A 43 4.78 -8.50 5.81
N SER A 44 5.94 -8.66 6.45
CA SER A 44 6.07 -9.30 7.75
C SER A 44 7.17 -8.65 8.58
N LYS A 45 6.92 -8.49 9.86
CA LYS A 45 7.90 -7.99 10.84
C LYS A 45 8.55 -9.13 11.65
N VAL A 46 8.11 -10.37 11.44
CA VAL A 46 8.52 -11.52 12.24
C VAL A 46 9.11 -12.67 11.44
N CYS A 47 8.70 -12.87 10.19
CA CYS A 47 9.21 -13.98 9.40
C CYS A 47 10.61 -13.70 8.81
N GLY A 48 11.36 -14.79 8.56
CA GLY A 48 12.67 -14.73 7.91
C GLY A 48 12.57 -14.40 6.42
N ALA A 49 13.70 -14.05 5.80
CA ALA A 49 13.77 -13.69 4.38
C ALA A 49 13.21 -14.79 3.46
N ARG A 50 13.53 -16.06 3.71
CA ARG A 50 13.07 -17.19 2.89
C ARG A 50 11.54 -17.36 2.92
N GLU A 51 10.93 -17.17 4.09
CA GLU A 51 9.50 -17.25 4.26
C GLU A 51 8.80 -16.06 3.57
N LEU A 52 9.37 -14.86 3.69
CA LEU A 52 8.84 -13.68 3.02
C LEU A 52 8.95 -13.81 1.49
N MET A 53 10.04 -14.39 0.97
CA MET A 53 10.18 -14.72 -0.45
C MET A 53 9.11 -15.72 -0.90
N ALA A 54 8.83 -16.77 -0.11
CA ALA A 54 7.78 -17.74 -0.42
C ALA A 54 6.38 -17.08 -0.47
N CYS A 55 6.09 -16.17 0.45
CA CYS A 55 4.85 -15.36 0.42
C CYS A 55 4.78 -14.48 -0.84
N ALA A 56 5.89 -13.86 -1.23
CA ALA A 56 5.96 -13.06 -2.45
C ALA A 56 5.71 -13.93 -3.71
N GLU A 57 6.27 -15.13 -3.74
CA GLU A 57 6.04 -16.09 -4.82
C GLU A 57 4.57 -16.54 -4.90
N GLU A 58 3.92 -16.81 -3.76
CA GLU A 58 2.48 -17.11 -3.71
C GLU A 58 1.65 -15.95 -4.27
N ALA A 59 1.94 -14.72 -3.83
CA ALA A 59 1.27 -13.52 -4.31
C ALA A 59 1.48 -13.31 -5.82
N ALA A 60 2.71 -13.47 -6.32
CA ALA A 60 3.05 -13.34 -7.74
C ALA A 60 2.30 -14.37 -8.59
N ARG A 61 2.21 -15.64 -8.12
CA ARG A 61 1.43 -16.68 -8.79
C ARG A 61 -0.06 -16.36 -8.84
N ALA A 62 -0.62 -15.82 -7.76
CA ALA A 62 -2.03 -15.41 -7.73
C ALA A 62 -2.30 -14.24 -8.69
N ILE A 63 -1.39 -13.25 -8.77
CA ILE A 63 -1.47 -12.14 -9.73
C ILE A 63 -1.41 -12.66 -11.17
N ALA A 64 -0.50 -13.60 -11.46
CA ALA A 64 -0.37 -14.22 -12.79
C ALA A 64 -1.62 -15.03 -13.15
N ALA A 65 -2.14 -15.83 -12.23
CA ALA A 65 -3.35 -16.63 -12.44
C ALA A 65 -4.60 -15.77 -12.71
N ALA A 66 -4.63 -14.54 -12.16
CA ALA A 66 -5.67 -13.57 -12.43
C ALA A 66 -5.47 -12.78 -13.75
N GLY A 67 -4.39 -13.04 -14.51
CA GLY A 67 -4.03 -12.29 -15.70
C GLY A 67 -3.78 -10.79 -15.40
N ALA A 68 -3.20 -10.50 -14.23
CA ALA A 68 -3.05 -9.14 -13.70
C ALA A 68 -1.58 -8.67 -13.61
N GLN A 69 -0.62 -9.46 -14.14
CA GLN A 69 0.81 -9.20 -13.99
C GLN A 69 1.27 -7.86 -14.59
N ASP A 70 0.56 -7.35 -15.60
CA ASP A 70 0.91 -6.11 -16.28
C ASP A 70 0.18 -4.86 -15.72
N ARG A 71 -0.68 -5.05 -14.71
CA ARG A 71 -1.49 -3.97 -14.13
C ARG A 71 -1.52 -3.90 -12.61
N VAL A 72 -1.21 -4.99 -11.91
CA VAL A 72 -1.19 -5.02 -10.44
C VAL A 72 0.25 -5.21 -9.96
N PRO A 73 0.86 -4.17 -9.38
CA PRO A 73 2.20 -4.29 -8.81
C PRO A 73 2.20 -5.12 -7.54
N LEU A 74 3.31 -5.85 -7.36
CA LEU A 74 3.67 -6.56 -6.14
C LEU A 74 4.87 -5.87 -5.48
N LEU A 75 4.69 -5.42 -4.26
CA LEU A 75 5.71 -4.75 -3.47
C LEU A 75 6.13 -5.58 -2.25
N ILE A 76 7.36 -5.37 -1.80
CA ILE A 76 7.88 -5.90 -0.53
C ILE A 76 8.00 -4.73 0.47
N ASP A 77 7.50 -4.92 1.69
CA ASP A 77 7.63 -3.95 2.77
C ASP A 77 9.02 -4.00 3.41
N ASP A 78 9.68 -2.86 3.57
CA ASP A 78 10.96 -2.60 4.25
C ASP A 78 12.19 -3.39 3.73
N ARG A 79 12.01 -4.58 3.24
CA ARG A 79 13.06 -5.57 2.97
C ARG A 79 13.56 -5.51 1.52
N LEU A 80 14.41 -4.52 1.22
CA LEU A 80 15.09 -4.40 -0.08
C LEU A 80 15.87 -5.68 -0.45
N ASP A 81 16.52 -6.31 0.52
CA ASP A 81 17.25 -7.57 0.33
C ASP A 81 16.35 -8.71 -0.17
N VAL A 82 15.15 -8.81 0.37
CA VAL A 82 14.14 -9.81 -0.06
C VAL A 82 13.62 -9.47 -1.46
N ALA A 83 13.35 -8.21 -1.75
CA ALA A 83 12.91 -7.79 -3.08
C ALA A 83 13.94 -8.14 -4.17
N LEU A 84 15.23 -7.89 -3.90
CA LEU A 84 16.33 -8.23 -4.80
C LEU A 84 16.49 -9.75 -4.96
N ALA A 85 16.46 -10.51 -3.86
CA ALA A 85 16.58 -11.96 -3.90
C ALA A 85 15.40 -12.63 -4.61
N ALA A 86 14.18 -12.09 -4.45
CA ALA A 86 13.00 -12.56 -5.18
C ALA A 86 13.12 -12.32 -6.69
N ARG A 87 13.58 -11.13 -7.10
CA ARG A 87 13.85 -10.81 -8.52
C ARG A 87 14.94 -11.70 -9.12
N ASP A 88 16.01 -11.99 -8.38
CA ASP A 88 17.08 -12.91 -8.79
C ASP A 88 16.56 -14.35 -9.00
N ALA A 89 15.51 -14.73 -8.29
CA ALA A 89 14.79 -15.98 -8.43
C ALA A 89 13.60 -15.94 -9.43
N ASP A 90 13.57 -14.96 -10.33
CA ASP A 90 12.50 -14.76 -11.33
C ASP A 90 11.09 -14.59 -10.74
N VAL A 91 10.97 -14.21 -9.46
CA VAL A 91 9.70 -13.84 -8.86
C VAL A 91 9.38 -12.39 -9.20
N LYS A 92 8.18 -12.14 -9.75
CA LYS A 92 7.68 -10.80 -10.00
C LYS A 92 7.66 -10.01 -8.69
N VAL A 93 8.50 -8.98 -8.59
CA VAL A 93 8.46 -7.94 -7.55
C VAL A 93 8.73 -6.60 -8.25
N ASP A 94 7.76 -5.69 -8.19
CA ASP A 94 7.81 -4.43 -8.93
C ASP A 94 8.48 -3.32 -8.13
N GLY A 95 8.63 -3.49 -6.81
CA GLY A 95 9.28 -2.50 -5.98
C GLY A 95 9.20 -2.78 -4.49
N VAL A 96 9.38 -1.72 -3.72
CA VAL A 96 9.34 -1.75 -2.24
C VAL A 96 8.50 -0.61 -1.69
N HIS A 97 8.03 -0.81 -0.46
CA HIS A 97 7.51 0.26 0.38
C HIS A 97 8.39 0.33 1.64
N VAL A 98 8.87 1.51 1.98
CA VAL A 98 9.79 1.72 3.11
C VAL A 98 9.30 2.82 4.04
N GLY A 99 9.72 2.76 5.30
CA GLY A 99 9.59 3.84 6.27
C GLY A 99 10.88 4.66 6.36
N GLN A 100 10.88 5.70 7.17
CA GLN A 100 12.04 6.60 7.31
C GLN A 100 13.22 5.99 8.08
N SER A 101 12.99 4.92 8.82
CA SER A 101 14.05 4.19 9.54
C SER A 101 14.59 2.99 8.76
N ASP A 102 14.03 2.71 7.58
CA ASP A 102 14.41 1.59 6.73
C ASP A 102 15.50 1.99 5.74
N VAL A 103 15.72 1.18 4.71
CA VAL A 103 16.69 1.49 3.66
C VAL A 103 16.27 2.79 2.95
N PRO A 104 17.17 3.80 2.82
CA PRO A 104 16.84 5.06 2.17
C PRO A 104 16.29 4.89 0.74
N VAL A 105 15.33 5.75 0.35
CA VAL A 105 14.68 5.68 -0.97
C VAL A 105 15.67 5.78 -2.13
N GLU A 106 16.74 6.57 -1.99
CA GLU A 106 17.83 6.69 -2.96
C GLU A 106 18.54 5.36 -3.18
N THR A 107 18.73 4.61 -2.09
CA THR A 107 19.34 3.28 -2.15
C THR A 107 18.39 2.28 -2.79
N CYS A 108 17.11 2.29 -2.43
CA CYS A 108 16.09 1.47 -3.06
C CYS A 108 16.06 1.72 -4.57
N ARG A 109 16.00 2.98 -4.98
CA ARG A 109 15.99 3.37 -6.41
C ARG A 109 17.24 2.91 -7.15
N ARG A 110 18.43 3.05 -6.52
CA ARG A 110 19.70 2.66 -7.13
C ARG A 110 19.76 1.16 -7.43
N TYR A 111 19.29 0.31 -6.52
CA TYR A 111 19.39 -1.14 -6.67
C TYR A 111 18.21 -1.75 -7.45
N LEU A 112 17.01 -1.19 -7.35
CA LEU A 112 15.84 -1.72 -8.04
C LEU A 112 15.68 -1.19 -9.46
N GLY A 113 16.32 -0.05 -9.79
CA GLY A 113 16.24 0.60 -11.09
C GLY A 113 15.12 1.64 -11.18
N GLU A 114 15.10 2.37 -12.29
CA GLU A 114 14.20 3.51 -12.51
C GLU A 114 12.74 3.10 -12.69
N ASP A 115 12.49 1.91 -13.23
CA ASP A 115 11.15 1.38 -13.47
C ASP A 115 10.48 0.79 -12.21
N ALA A 116 11.25 0.61 -11.12
CA ALA A 116 10.71 0.09 -9.88
C ALA A 116 9.78 1.09 -9.19
N ILE A 117 8.83 0.59 -8.44
CA ILE A 117 7.95 1.38 -7.60
C ILE A 117 8.59 1.52 -6.21
N VAL A 118 8.72 2.75 -5.71
CA VAL A 118 9.20 3.04 -4.36
C VAL A 118 8.14 3.86 -3.62
N GLY A 119 7.47 3.21 -2.68
CA GLY A 119 6.55 3.86 -1.76
C GLY A 119 7.25 4.28 -0.47
N LEU A 120 6.78 5.35 0.16
CA LEU A 120 7.31 5.82 1.43
C LEU A 120 6.21 6.12 2.44
N SER A 121 6.38 5.62 3.68
CA SER A 121 5.63 6.10 4.84
C SER A 121 6.51 6.97 5.72
N ALA A 122 5.93 8.07 6.22
CA ALA A 122 6.57 8.90 7.22
C ALA A 122 5.61 9.16 8.39
N ARG A 123 6.19 9.49 9.55
CA ARG A 123 5.41 9.96 10.69
C ARG A 123 4.71 11.27 10.31
N ALA A 124 3.66 11.60 11.00
CA ALA A 124 2.79 12.71 10.67
C ALA A 124 3.47 14.06 10.48
N HIS A 125 4.14 14.48 11.53
CA HIS A 125 4.85 15.76 11.53
C HIS A 125 6.04 15.75 10.55
N GLU A 126 6.67 14.59 10.36
CA GLU A 126 7.78 14.37 9.44
C GLU A 126 7.33 14.38 7.96
N MET A 127 6.07 14.00 7.66
CA MET A 127 5.58 13.94 6.28
C MET A 127 5.56 15.32 5.59
N ARG A 128 5.13 16.36 6.30
CA ARG A 128 5.15 17.74 5.76
C ARG A 128 6.57 18.22 5.46
N ASP A 129 7.48 17.99 6.40
CA ASP A 129 8.88 18.39 6.26
C ASP A 129 9.55 17.56 5.13
N TYR A 130 9.23 16.27 5.05
CA TYR A 130 9.72 15.43 3.98
C TYR A 130 9.24 15.92 2.60
N ILE A 131 7.96 16.20 2.44
CA ILE A 131 7.41 16.74 1.17
C ILE A 131 8.08 18.07 0.80
N ALA A 132 8.40 18.90 1.79
CA ALA A 132 8.99 20.22 1.56
C ALA A 132 10.49 20.19 1.22
N THR A 133 11.24 19.18 1.67
CA THR A 133 12.71 19.18 1.66
C THR A 133 13.35 18.05 0.85
N ALA A 134 12.65 16.90 0.67
CA ALA A 134 13.20 15.74 0.00
C ALA A 134 13.05 15.81 -1.53
N ASP A 135 13.91 15.05 -2.22
CA ASP A 135 13.75 14.83 -3.66
C ASP A 135 12.58 13.86 -3.93
N MET A 136 11.40 14.42 -4.14
CA MET A 136 10.18 13.67 -4.42
C MET A 136 10.20 12.91 -5.74
N SER A 137 11.20 13.10 -6.62
CA SER A 137 11.32 12.32 -7.86
C SER A 137 11.68 10.86 -7.61
N LEU A 138 12.29 10.58 -6.45
CA LEU A 138 12.72 9.24 -6.02
C LEU A 138 11.57 8.39 -5.46
N VAL A 139 10.44 9.01 -5.09
CA VAL A 139 9.27 8.38 -4.49
C VAL A 139 8.11 8.37 -5.48
N ASP A 140 7.33 7.32 -5.51
CA ASP A 140 6.19 7.19 -6.43
C ASP A 140 4.86 7.48 -5.74
N TYR A 141 4.72 7.15 -4.46
CA TYR A 141 3.54 7.47 -3.65
C TYR A 141 3.90 7.54 -2.15
N LEU A 142 3.04 8.18 -1.39
CA LEU A 142 3.16 8.30 0.05
C LEU A 142 2.08 7.50 0.77
N GLY A 143 2.49 6.70 1.77
CA GLY A 143 1.60 6.02 2.71
C GLY A 143 1.41 6.88 3.97
N VAL A 144 0.18 7.19 4.32
CA VAL A 144 -0.18 8.03 5.47
C VAL A 144 -1.13 7.28 6.39
N GLY A 145 -0.93 7.40 7.67
CA GLY A 145 -1.79 6.78 8.70
C GLY A 145 -1.24 6.97 10.10
N PRO A 146 -1.89 6.39 11.10
CA PRO A 146 -3.13 5.62 11.00
C PRO A 146 -4.37 6.51 11.00
N LEU A 147 -5.44 6.07 10.31
CA LEU A 147 -6.75 6.74 10.37
C LEU A 147 -7.44 6.47 11.72
N HIS A 148 -7.32 5.23 12.21
CA HIS A 148 -7.80 4.80 13.53
C HIS A 148 -6.70 4.04 14.26
N GLU A 149 -6.82 3.94 15.58
CA GLU A 149 -5.94 3.06 16.35
C GLU A 149 -5.99 1.64 15.81
N THR A 150 -4.82 1.01 15.64
CA THR A 150 -4.72 -0.32 15.07
C THR A 150 -3.61 -1.13 15.72
N ALA A 151 -3.90 -2.39 16.01
CA ALA A 151 -2.91 -3.34 16.52
C ALA A 151 -1.96 -3.88 15.44
N THR A 152 -2.29 -3.69 14.14
CA THR A 152 -1.55 -4.29 13.03
C THR A 152 -0.18 -3.64 12.81
N LYS A 153 -0.02 -2.37 13.16
CA LYS A 153 1.24 -1.62 13.11
C LYS A 153 1.31 -0.71 14.34
N PRO A 154 1.61 -1.26 15.53
CA PRO A 154 1.57 -0.52 16.80
C PRO A 154 2.53 0.67 16.84
N ASP A 155 3.62 0.63 16.08
CA ASP A 155 4.61 1.69 15.92
C ASP A 155 4.22 2.76 14.89
N CYS A 156 3.12 2.56 14.15
CA CYS A 156 2.63 3.53 13.18
C CYS A 156 1.86 4.65 13.90
N GLY A 157 2.39 5.86 13.80
CA GLY A 157 1.75 7.04 14.39
C GLY A 157 1.92 7.18 15.90
N MET A 158 2.94 6.59 16.51
CA MET A 158 3.32 6.90 17.89
C MET A 158 4.07 8.23 17.94
N ASP A 159 3.71 9.05 18.94
CA ASP A 159 4.54 10.21 19.33
C ASP A 159 5.75 9.77 20.17
N ASP A 160 6.58 10.74 20.56
CA ASP A 160 7.76 10.48 21.39
C ASP A 160 7.40 9.97 22.80
N ASP A 161 6.16 10.16 23.24
CA ASP A 161 5.60 9.69 24.49
C ASP A 161 4.94 8.27 24.37
N GLY A 162 4.97 7.67 23.17
CA GLY A 162 4.38 6.36 22.88
C GLY A 162 2.86 6.37 22.73
N ARG A 163 2.24 7.53 22.48
CA ARG A 163 0.80 7.63 22.23
C ARG A 163 0.52 7.48 20.74
N VAL A 164 -0.55 6.76 20.39
CA VAL A 164 -1.00 6.65 19.01
C VAL A 164 -1.65 7.97 18.59
N ILE A 165 -1.09 8.59 17.54
CA ILE A 165 -1.66 9.78 16.91
C ILE A 165 -2.38 9.35 15.63
N THR A 166 -3.70 9.45 15.62
CA THR A 166 -4.51 9.23 14.42
C THR A 166 -4.55 10.48 13.54
N ARG A 167 -4.83 10.30 12.25
CA ARG A 167 -4.96 11.40 11.28
C ARG A 167 -6.39 11.87 11.18
N SER A 168 -6.59 13.18 11.26
CA SER A 168 -7.88 13.78 10.94
C SER A 168 -8.09 13.85 9.42
N LEU A 169 -9.35 13.86 8.97
CA LEU A 169 -9.67 14.03 7.55
C LEU A 169 -9.18 15.38 7.01
N GLU A 170 -9.18 16.43 7.84
CA GLU A 170 -8.68 17.75 7.48
C GLU A 170 -7.16 17.71 7.22
N GLU A 171 -6.40 17.05 8.11
CA GLU A 171 -4.96 16.86 7.94
C GLU A 171 -4.64 16.07 6.66
N LEU A 172 -5.42 15.02 6.34
CA LEU A 172 -5.26 14.25 5.12
C LEU A 172 -5.51 15.09 3.87
N ALA A 173 -6.57 15.91 3.87
CA ALA A 173 -6.85 16.84 2.78
C ALA A 173 -5.73 17.88 2.58
N ASP A 174 -5.19 18.39 3.67
CA ASP A 174 -4.07 19.32 3.65
C ASP A 174 -2.79 18.69 3.10
N LEU A 175 -2.45 17.47 3.53
CA LEU A 175 -1.31 16.71 3.02
C LEU A 175 -1.46 16.44 1.51
N ARG A 176 -2.66 16.03 1.09
CA ARG A 176 -2.91 15.78 -0.34
C ARG A 176 -2.73 17.02 -1.20
N ARG A 177 -3.16 18.19 -0.69
CA ARG A 177 -3.06 19.47 -1.41
C ARG A 177 -1.61 19.92 -1.63
N ILE A 178 -0.70 19.61 -0.69
CA ILE A 178 0.72 20.01 -0.79
C ILE A 178 1.60 18.92 -1.42
N SER A 179 1.14 17.67 -1.48
CA SER A 179 1.93 16.55 -2.01
C SER A 179 1.99 16.57 -3.53
N PRO A 180 3.20 16.54 -4.13
CA PRO A 180 3.35 16.34 -5.57
C PRO A 180 3.18 14.87 -5.98
N LYS A 181 3.01 13.97 -4.99
CA LYS A 181 2.86 12.53 -5.21
C LYS A 181 1.51 12.05 -4.70
N PRO A 182 0.96 10.97 -5.28
CA PRO A 182 -0.25 10.34 -4.78
C PRO A 182 -0.12 9.94 -3.31
N ILE A 183 -1.23 10.01 -2.56
CA ILE A 183 -1.32 9.63 -1.15
C ILE A 183 -2.31 8.48 -0.99
N VAL A 184 -1.87 7.42 -0.31
CA VAL A 184 -2.72 6.31 0.12
C VAL A 184 -2.84 6.31 1.64
N VAL A 185 -4.05 6.11 2.16
CA VAL A 185 -4.33 6.21 3.60
C VAL A 185 -4.74 4.85 4.18
N GLY A 186 -4.19 4.52 5.33
CA GLY A 186 -4.51 3.25 6.01
C GLY A 186 -4.44 3.34 7.53
N GLY A 187 -4.37 2.17 8.16
CA GLY A 187 -4.40 2.04 9.61
C GLY A 187 -5.83 2.08 10.14
N GLY A 188 -6.44 0.90 10.27
CA GLY A 188 -7.79 0.73 10.80
C GLY A 188 -8.94 1.13 9.87
N VAL A 189 -8.67 1.43 8.59
CA VAL A 189 -9.69 1.81 7.59
C VAL A 189 -10.75 0.71 7.43
N LYS A 190 -12.02 1.12 7.43
CA LYS A 190 -13.20 0.28 7.23
C LYS A 190 -14.03 0.85 6.06
N ALA A 191 -14.93 0.05 5.50
CA ALA A 191 -15.81 0.48 4.40
C ALA A 191 -16.61 1.74 4.74
N ALA A 192 -17.07 1.89 5.99
CA ALA A 192 -17.79 3.07 6.45
C ALA A 192 -16.96 4.37 6.42
N ASP A 193 -15.63 4.29 6.45
CA ASP A 193 -14.73 5.46 6.41
C ASP A 193 -14.54 5.98 4.98
N ILE A 194 -14.68 5.10 3.99
CA ILE A 194 -14.34 5.37 2.59
C ILE A 194 -15.03 6.61 2.02
N PRO A 195 -16.34 6.84 2.23
CA PRO A 195 -16.99 8.04 1.69
C PRO A 195 -16.42 9.37 2.21
N ALA A 196 -16.00 9.40 3.48
CA ALA A 196 -15.38 10.58 4.07
C ALA A 196 -13.92 10.71 3.62
N LEU A 197 -13.20 9.59 3.55
CA LEU A 197 -11.81 9.54 3.09
C LEU A 197 -11.67 9.99 1.64
N ALA A 198 -12.52 9.53 0.73
CA ALA A 198 -12.50 9.93 -0.67
C ALA A 198 -12.69 11.45 -0.86
N LYS A 199 -13.52 12.10 -0.01
CA LYS A 199 -13.73 13.56 -0.05
C LYS A 199 -12.50 14.38 0.32
N THR A 200 -11.48 13.80 0.96
CA THR A 200 -10.22 14.48 1.26
C THR A 200 -9.35 14.68 0.01
N GLY A 201 -9.68 14.00 -1.09
CA GLY A 201 -8.93 14.03 -2.33
C GLY A 201 -7.71 13.12 -2.34
N VAL A 202 -7.49 12.28 -1.32
CA VAL A 202 -6.43 11.25 -1.35
C VAL A 202 -6.68 10.25 -2.47
N ASP A 203 -5.63 9.58 -2.93
CA ASP A 203 -5.66 8.81 -4.18
C ASP A 203 -6.03 7.33 -3.95
N GLY A 204 -6.12 6.90 -2.69
CA GLY A 204 -6.49 5.53 -2.37
C GLY A 204 -6.47 5.22 -0.86
N PHE A 205 -6.78 3.98 -0.58
CA PHE A 205 -6.73 3.43 0.78
C PHE A 205 -5.91 2.15 0.84
N PHE A 206 -5.32 1.84 1.99
CA PHE A 206 -4.71 0.54 2.23
C PHE A 206 -5.28 -0.14 3.47
N VAL A 207 -5.41 -1.45 3.41
CA VAL A 207 -5.94 -2.28 4.48
C VAL A 207 -5.11 -3.54 4.70
N VAL A 208 -5.19 -4.08 5.91
CA VAL A 208 -4.64 -5.38 6.30
C VAL A 208 -5.76 -6.26 6.82
N SER A 209 -6.07 -6.16 8.12
CA SER A 209 -7.02 -7.03 8.81
C SER A 209 -8.45 -6.92 8.29
N ALA A 210 -8.86 -5.78 7.75
CA ALA A 210 -10.19 -5.60 7.18
C ALA A 210 -10.51 -6.61 6.07
N VAL A 211 -9.48 -7.06 5.35
CA VAL A 211 -9.59 -8.13 4.33
C VAL A 211 -8.99 -9.43 4.85
N CYS A 212 -7.74 -9.38 5.33
CA CYS A 212 -6.99 -10.59 5.68
C CYS A 212 -7.56 -11.37 6.86
N ALA A 213 -8.28 -10.72 7.78
CA ALA A 213 -8.90 -11.38 8.93
C ALA A 213 -10.43 -11.56 8.78
N ALA A 214 -11.01 -11.13 7.67
CA ALA A 214 -12.44 -11.31 7.41
C ALA A 214 -12.82 -12.79 7.27
N GLU A 215 -14.02 -13.15 7.65
CA GLU A 215 -14.56 -14.50 7.43
C GLU A 215 -14.68 -14.80 5.92
N ASP A 216 -15.16 -13.81 5.15
CA ASP A 216 -15.16 -13.81 3.68
C ASP A 216 -14.30 -12.62 3.18
N PRO A 217 -13.01 -12.87 2.86
CA PRO A 217 -12.11 -11.83 2.37
C PRO A 217 -12.57 -11.20 1.06
N ARG A 218 -13.22 -11.97 0.18
CA ARG A 218 -13.70 -11.47 -1.11
C ARG A 218 -14.85 -10.48 -0.92
N ALA A 219 -15.81 -10.81 -0.06
CA ALA A 219 -16.93 -9.92 0.24
C ALA A 219 -16.45 -8.64 0.92
N ALA A 220 -15.56 -8.76 1.92
CA ALA A 220 -14.97 -7.61 2.61
C ALA A 220 -14.15 -6.70 1.65
N ALA A 221 -13.39 -7.31 0.75
CA ALA A 221 -12.63 -6.59 -0.27
C ALA A 221 -13.57 -5.86 -1.25
N ALA A 222 -14.64 -6.52 -1.69
CA ALA A 222 -15.61 -5.92 -2.61
C ALA A 222 -16.34 -4.73 -1.97
N GLU A 223 -16.75 -4.83 -0.71
CA GLU A 223 -17.38 -3.72 0.02
C GLU A 223 -16.49 -2.46 0.04
N LEU A 224 -15.20 -2.62 0.31
CA LEU A 224 -14.23 -1.52 0.32
C LEU A 224 -14.06 -0.89 -1.07
N VAL A 225 -13.87 -1.72 -2.11
CA VAL A 225 -13.64 -1.25 -3.48
C VAL A 225 -14.88 -0.57 -4.04
N ASP A 226 -16.08 -1.15 -3.81
CA ASP A 226 -17.33 -0.57 -4.28
C ASP A 226 -17.61 0.76 -3.58
N ALA A 227 -17.37 0.86 -2.27
CA ALA A 227 -17.45 2.12 -1.53
C ALA A 227 -16.49 3.17 -2.10
N TRP A 228 -15.24 2.78 -2.44
CA TRP A 228 -14.27 3.69 -3.05
C TRP A 228 -14.74 4.16 -4.43
N ARG A 229 -15.09 3.25 -5.31
CA ARG A 229 -15.60 3.56 -6.66
C ARG A 229 -16.81 4.48 -6.64
N ALA A 230 -17.73 4.28 -5.70
CA ALA A 230 -18.94 5.11 -5.57
C ALA A 230 -18.65 6.55 -5.11
N ASN A 231 -17.51 6.81 -4.47
CA ASN A 231 -17.22 8.11 -3.83
C ASN A 231 -16.02 8.86 -4.44
N ALA A 232 -15.03 8.16 -5.02
CA ALA A 232 -13.83 8.79 -5.60
C ALA A 232 -14.12 9.67 -6.82
N TYR A 233 -15.25 9.46 -7.52
CA TYR A 233 -15.65 10.24 -8.71
C TYR A 233 -16.39 11.54 -8.42
N VAL A 234 -16.72 11.83 -7.16
CA VAL A 234 -17.49 13.04 -6.80
C VAL A 234 -16.59 14.28 -6.72
N THR A 235 -15.28 14.10 -6.65
CA THR A 235 -14.31 15.21 -6.61
C THR A 235 -13.74 15.48 -8.02
N GLY A 236 -14.60 15.94 -8.94
CA GLY A 236 -14.20 16.27 -10.31
C GLY A 236 -13.18 17.41 -10.36
N ASP A 237 -11.91 17.06 -10.63
CA ASP A 237 -10.86 17.82 -11.33
C ASP A 237 -9.53 17.01 -11.36
N GLY A 238 -9.57 15.69 -11.13
CA GLY A 238 -8.42 14.80 -11.34
C GLY A 238 -8.49 14.10 -12.72
N PRO A 239 -7.35 13.63 -13.29
CA PRO A 239 -7.37 12.92 -14.56
C PRO A 239 -8.26 11.68 -14.45
N ALA A 240 -9.20 11.54 -15.38
CA ALA A 240 -10.12 10.42 -15.47
C ALA A 240 -9.35 9.10 -15.55
N VAL A 241 -9.39 8.30 -14.50
CA VAL A 241 -8.90 6.91 -14.55
C VAL A 241 -9.97 6.11 -15.30
N THR A 242 -9.69 5.79 -16.56
CA THR A 242 -10.53 4.90 -17.38
C THR A 242 -10.28 3.46 -16.95
N PHE A 243 -11.28 2.84 -16.33
CA PHE A 243 -11.29 1.39 -16.09
C PHE A 243 -11.63 0.68 -17.41
N GLY A 244 -10.66 -0.05 -17.96
CA GLY A 244 -10.81 -1.00 -19.05
C GLY A 244 -10.91 -2.43 -18.52
#